data_e0d29fc8643d92ea28305eec01a7ab39
#
_entry.id   e0d29fc8643d92ea28305eec01a7ab39
#
_cell.length_a   1.000
_cell.length_b   1.000
_cell.length_c   1.000
_cell.angle_alpha   90.00
_cell.angle_beta   90.00
_cell.angle_gamma   90.00
#
_symmetry.space_group_name_H-M   'P 1'
#
loop_
_entity.id
_entity.type
_entity.pdbx_description
1 polymer ?
#
loop_
_entity_poly.entity_id
_entity_poly.type
_entity_poly.pdbx_seq_one_letter_code
_entity_poly.pdbx_strand_id
1 'polypeptide(L)' 'MSMPQHIAQRIAAYLHKQNAVYCEGCLIERLQIASRAGLRAALEMNCFTVRLGVCPDCKARKQVIARRAGSENVAA' A
#
# COMPACT_ATOMS: atom_id res chain seq x y z
N MET A 1 10.41 -13.12 -10.60
CA MET A 1 10.48 -12.53 -9.25
C MET A 1 9.95 -11.11 -9.27
N SER A 2 9.22 -10.76 -8.22
CA SER A 2 8.66 -9.43 -8.11
C SER A 2 9.69 -8.44 -7.57
N MET A 3 9.91 -7.36 -8.29
CA MET A 3 10.77 -6.29 -7.81
C MET A 3 9.96 -5.39 -6.88
N PRO A 4 10.60 -4.79 -5.85
CA PRO A 4 9.87 -3.91 -4.93
C PRO A 4 9.12 -2.78 -5.64
N GLN A 5 9.74 -2.17 -6.64
CA GLN A 5 9.07 -1.09 -7.37
C GLN A 5 7.86 -1.60 -8.14
N HIS A 6 7.91 -2.83 -8.63
CA HIS A 6 6.77 -3.41 -9.32
C HIS A 6 5.61 -3.65 -8.35
N ILE A 7 5.93 -4.14 -7.17
CA ILE A 7 4.94 -4.31 -6.12
C ILE A 7 4.36 -2.96 -5.72
N ALA A 8 5.21 -1.95 -5.58
CA ALA A 8 4.76 -0.61 -5.22
C ALA A 8 3.77 -0.06 -6.24
N GLN A 9 4.01 -0.27 -7.54
CA GLN A 9 3.10 0.19 -8.57
C GLN A 9 1.75 -0.49 -8.47
N ARG A 10 1.73 -1.79 -8.18
CA ARG A 10 0.49 -2.53 -8.02
C ARG A 10 -0.30 -2.03 -6.82
N ILE A 11 0.39 -1.78 -5.71
CA ILE A 11 -0.27 -1.27 -4.51
C ILE A 11 -0.83 0.12 -4.77
N ALA A 12 -0.03 0.99 -5.37
CA ALA A 12 -0.48 2.36 -5.64
C ALA A 12 -1.70 2.37 -6.55
N ALA A 13 -1.69 1.56 -7.59
CA ALA A 13 -2.82 1.47 -8.50
C ALA A 13 -4.07 0.97 -7.79
N TYR A 14 -3.91 -0.02 -6.93
CA TYR A 14 -5.03 -0.58 -6.20
C TYR A 14 -5.63 0.43 -5.23
N LEU A 15 -4.79 1.11 -4.46
CA LEU A 15 -5.26 2.12 -3.52
C LEU A 15 -5.94 3.27 -4.24
N HIS A 16 -5.41 3.65 -5.38
CA HIS A 16 -6.03 4.71 -6.18
C HIS A 16 -7.41 4.29 -6.69
N LYS A 17 -7.48 3.08 -7.22
CA LYS A 17 -8.72 2.56 -7.77
C LYS A 17 -9.80 2.44 -6.70
N GLN A 18 -9.44 1.96 -5.52
CA GLN A 18 -10.39 1.78 -4.44
C GLN A 18 -10.64 3.07 -3.66
N ASN A 19 -9.77 4.05 -3.83
CA ASN A 19 -9.82 5.30 -3.09
C ASN A 19 -9.93 5.06 -1.57
N ALA A 20 -9.11 4.15 -1.08
CA ALA A 20 -9.16 3.72 0.31
C ALA A 20 -7.77 3.31 0.78
N VAL A 21 -7.68 3.01 2.08
CA VAL A 21 -6.45 2.49 2.68
C VAL A 21 -6.70 1.05 3.11
N TYR A 22 -5.64 0.26 3.12
CA TYR A 22 -5.75 -1.15 3.49
C TYR A 22 -4.57 -1.55 4.35
N CYS A 23 -4.80 -2.55 5.21
CA CYS A 23 -3.72 -3.08 6.02
C CYS A 23 -2.82 -3.98 5.17
N GLU A 24 -1.64 -4.27 5.72
CA GLU A 24 -0.63 -5.08 5.03
C GLU A 24 -1.20 -6.45 4.62
N GLY A 25 -1.87 -7.10 5.56
CA GLY A 25 -2.41 -8.43 5.28
C GLY A 25 -3.44 -8.43 4.15
N CYS A 26 -4.30 -7.42 4.13
CA CYS A 26 -5.30 -7.34 3.07
C CYS A 26 -4.67 -7.08 1.71
N LEU A 27 -3.63 -6.25 1.67
CA LEU A 27 -2.93 -6.00 0.43
C LEU A 27 -2.24 -7.25 -0.09
N ILE A 28 -1.62 -8.01 0.80
CA ILE A 28 -0.98 -9.25 0.40
C ILE A 28 -2.00 -10.20 -0.20
N GLU A 29 -3.15 -10.32 0.45
CA GLU A 29 -4.18 -11.24 0.02
C GLU A 29 -4.83 -10.79 -1.29
N ARG A 30 -5.21 -9.52 -1.36
CA ARG A 30 -5.91 -9.00 -2.53
C ARG A 30 -5.03 -8.95 -3.77
N LEU A 31 -3.76 -8.62 -3.61
CA LEU A 31 -2.85 -8.49 -4.73
C LEU A 31 -2.02 -9.75 -4.94
N GLN A 32 -2.21 -10.75 -4.09
CA GLN A 32 -1.48 -12.02 -4.17
C GLN A 32 0.03 -11.78 -4.19
N ILE A 33 0.47 -10.97 -3.24
CA ILE A 33 1.89 -10.68 -3.10
C ILE A 33 2.56 -11.89 -2.44
N ALA A 34 3.55 -12.43 -3.11
CA ALA A 34 4.18 -13.68 -2.67
C ALA A 34 5.06 -13.51 -1.43
N SER A 35 5.58 -12.31 -1.20
CA SER A 35 6.56 -12.10 -0.15
C SER A 35 6.21 -10.88 0.68
N ARG A 36 6.10 -11.10 2.00
CA ARG A 36 5.89 -9.97 2.92
C ARG A 36 7.10 -9.05 2.94
N ALA A 37 8.29 -9.61 2.78
CA ALA A 37 9.51 -8.81 2.71
C ALA A 37 9.48 -7.90 1.47
N GLY A 38 8.99 -8.42 0.35
CA GLY A 38 8.83 -7.62 -0.86
C GLY A 38 7.85 -6.48 -0.66
N LEU A 39 6.75 -6.76 0.04
CA LEU A 39 5.78 -5.71 0.36
C LEU A 39 6.43 -4.63 1.21
N ARG A 40 7.15 -5.01 2.24
CA ARG A 40 7.79 -4.04 3.13
C ARG A 40 8.83 -3.20 2.41
N ALA A 41 9.58 -3.82 1.52
CA ALA A 41 10.54 -3.07 0.71
C ALA A 41 9.83 -2.05 -0.17
N ALA A 42 8.69 -2.42 -0.72
CA ALA A 42 7.90 -1.50 -1.53
C ALA A 42 7.37 -0.34 -0.70
N LEU A 43 7.00 -0.60 0.54
CA LEU A 43 6.47 0.44 1.42
C LEU A 43 7.53 1.45 1.85
N GLU A 44 8.80 1.07 1.78
CA GLU A 44 9.88 2.00 2.10
C GLU A 44 10.11 3.03 1.00
N MET A 45 9.54 2.80 -0.16
CA MET A 45 9.58 3.81 -1.21
C MET A 45 8.67 4.97 -0.82
N ASN A 46 8.99 6.16 -1.32
CA ASN A 46 8.34 7.38 -0.88
C ASN A 46 6.92 7.57 -1.38
N CYS A 47 6.29 6.51 -1.84
CA CYS A 47 4.94 6.61 -2.40
C CYS A 47 3.84 6.33 -1.38
N PHE A 48 4.20 5.88 -0.19
CA PHE A 48 3.21 5.40 0.77
C PHE A 48 3.43 5.97 2.15
N THR A 49 2.34 6.02 2.91
CA THR A 49 2.35 6.39 4.32
C THR A 49 1.71 5.24 5.10
N VAL A 50 2.34 4.83 6.18
CA VAL A 50 1.79 3.82 7.07
C VAL A 50 1.35 4.50 8.35
N ARG A 51 0.08 4.29 8.73
CA ARG A 51 -0.46 4.93 9.92
C ARG A 51 -1.48 4.01 10.57
N LEU A 52 -1.82 4.32 11.81
CA LEU A 52 -2.84 3.58 12.52
C LEU A 52 -4.22 4.00 12.04
N GLY A 53 -5.06 3.02 11.72
CA GLY A 53 -6.40 3.32 11.26
C GLY A 53 -7.20 2.04 11.14
N VAL A 54 -8.38 2.14 10.55
CA VAL A 54 -9.26 0.99 10.37
C VAL A 54 -9.22 0.55 8.92
N CYS A 55 -8.87 -0.71 8.70
CA CYS A 55 -8.89 -1.29 7.36
C CYS A 55 -10.34 -1.56 6.96
N PRO A 56 -10.82 -0.98 5.86
CA PRO A 56 -12.21 -1.19 5.46
C PRO A 56 -12.51 -2.61 5.01
N ASP A 57 -11.50 -3.37 4.66
CA ASP A 57 -11.70 -4.72 4.18
C ASP A 57 -11.87 -5.72 5.32
N CYS A 58 -10.94 -5.74 6.25
CA CYS A 58 -11.04 -6.64 7.41
C CYS A 58 -11.65 -5.97 8.63
N LYS A 59 -11.84 -4.67 8.57
CA LYS A 59 -12.49 -3.87 9.62
C LYS A 59 -11.76 -3.90 10.96
N ALA A 60 -10.49 -4.26 10.92
CA ALA A 60 -9.67 -4.28 12.12
C ALA A 60 -8.89 -2.97 12.23
N ARG A 61 -8.70 -2.54 13.47
CA ARG A 61 -7.89 -1.35 13.73
C ARG A 61 -6.44 -1.76 13.84
N LYS A 62 -5.65 -1.34 12.88
CA LYS A 62 -4.24 -1.69 12.81
C LYS A 62 -3.54 -0.72 11.87
N GLN A 63 -2.27 -0.97 11.62
CA GLN A 63 -1.54 -0.13 10.68
C GLN A 63 -2.09 -0.34 9.27
N VAL A 64 -2.45 0.77 8.63
CA VAL A 64 -2.96 0.75 7.28
C VAL A 64 -2.03 1.53 6.38
N ILE A 65 -2.05 1.18 5.12
CA ILE A 65 -1.16 1.75 4.11
C ILE A 65 -1.99 2.67 3.22
N ALA A 66 -1.50 3.91 3.07
CA ALA A 66 -2.17 4.91 2.26
C ALA A 66 -1.22 5.45 1.21
N ARG A 67 -1.75 5.95 0.12
CA ARG A 67 -0.94 6.68 -0.85
C ARG A 67 -0.50 8.00 -0.23
N ARG A 68 0.72 8.38 -0.54
CA ARG A 68 1.26 9.63 -0.05
C ARG A 68 0.72 10.77 -0.90
N ALA A 69 -0.20 11.53 -0.32
CA ALA A 69 -0.86 12.59 -1.05
C ALA A 69 0.12 13.67 -1.50
N GLY A 70 1.12 13.96 -0.68
CA GLY A 70 2.07 15.00 -0.99
C GLY A 70 2.86 14.75 -2.25
N SER A 71 3.06 13.50 -2.63
CA SER A 71 3.84 13.18 -3.80
C SER A 71 3.18 13.65 -5.08
N GLU A 72 1.90 13.85 -5.08
CA GLU A 72 1.18 14.28 -6.26
C GLU A 72 1.36 15.77 -6.51
N ASN A 73 1.60 16.51 -5.47
CA ASN A 73 1.73 17.96 -5.57
C ASN A 73 3.11 18.39 -6.00
N VAL A 74 4.05 17.48 -5.99
CA VAL A 74 5.42 17.81 -6.37
C VAL A 74 5.49 18.26 -7.82
N ALA A 75 4.62 17.73 -8.63
CA ALA A 75 4.60 18.07 -10.04
C ALA A 75 4.11 19.49 -10.31
N ALA A 76 3.44 20.07 -9.36
CA ALA A 76 2.89 21.40 -9.55
C ALA A 76 3.92 22.51 -9.48
#